data_18013905f48293a6ea439e3977a1d437
#
_entry.id   18013905f48293a6ea439e3977a1d437
#
_cell.length_a   1.000
_cell.length_b   1.000
_cell.length_c   1.000
_cell.angle_alpha   90.00
_cell.angle_beta   90.00
_cell.angle_gamma   90.00
#
_symmetry.space_group_name_H-M   'P 1'
#
loop_
_entity.id
_entity.type
_entity.pdbx_description
1 polymer ?
#
loop_
_entity_poly.entity_id
_entity_poly.type
_entity_poly.pdbx_seq_one_letter_code
_entity_poly.pdbx_strand_id
1 'polypeptide(L)'
;MDRVFITVLVSGLLFAVLIWLGRLNVRELTNRLRLSAAACRFTAFIRTVRSHFAPDANPISPLDVPVQPDMAGLNCRVCFGPEGRDGSSGDSFVVEICGTIHSHAENDEAALRVTLTDVTGAPHDSKPVLSKAGQWRLNDSNAFCYSAGLGRCRQASLAGLAGGETILHNWMRVARLQTGWLVFPRRGERSLLLRASIVSRRDAQELAQAECVFPYYNEESGYIDAEENRQRVKTLAIALAFTVSAADAKMYKCEVDFIKAWARGNICPSGASNRARRRLEKALNETFTFFRRGRRLNTQGICRELVRLASPADVQDVMALCLHVAQAKGSVAPEELAILGDLARWLGIDADTYRGMVERILPVNMHQVKDTQLVLGVGADMSEEAARQLLNREYSKWNARVTNRDPQIQAQADEMLSLIAEARRQYVG
;
A
#
# COMPACT_ATOMS: atom_id res chain seq x y z
N MET A 1 -17.98 28.33 -12.12
CA MET A 1 -16.55 28.63 -11.86
C MET A 1 -16.03 28.05 -10.54
N ASP A 2 -16.91 27.71 -9.59
CA ASP A 2 -16.49 27.27 -8.23
C ASP A 2 -15.97 25.82 -8.11
N ARG A 3 -16.38 24.89 -8.97
CA ARG A 3 -15.93 23.50 -8.90
C ARG A 3 -14.45 23.30 -9.25
N VAL A 4 -13.93 24.07 -10.19
CA VAL A 4 -12.51 24.02 -10.60
C VAL A 4 -11.62 24.60 -9.51
N PHE A 5 -12.07 25.64 -8.83
CA PHE A 5 -11.32 26.30 -7.74
C PHE A 5 -11.19 25.42 -6.50
N ILE A 6 -12.24 24.66 -6.16
CA ILE A 6 -12.22 23.71 -5.03
C ILE A 6 -11.31 22.50 -5.33
N THR A 7 -11.33 21.99 -6.56
CA THR A 7 -10.43 20.89 -6.97
C THR A 7 -8.96 21.34 -6.94
N VAL A 8 -8.67 22.57 -7.34
CA VAL A 8 -7.31 23.15 -7.30
C VAL A 8 -6.86 23.38 -5.86
N LEU A 9 -7.76 23.81 -4.95
CA LEU A 9 -7.42 24.06 -3.53
C LEU A 9 -7.23 22.76 -2.74
N VAL A 10 -8.05 21.73 -2.99
CA VAL A 10 -7.88 20.39 -2.38
C VAL A 10 -6.62 19.73 -2.91
N SER A 11 -6.34 19.85 -4.21
CA SER A 11 -5.06 19.43 -4.79
C SER A 11 -3.90 20.21 -4.18
N GLY A 12 -4.05 21.51 -3.92
CA GLY A 12 -3.02 22.35 -3.30
C GLY A 12 -2.74 22.01 -1.84
N LEU A 13 -3.76 21.68 -1.04
CA LEU A 13 -3.60 21.30 0.36
C LEU A 13 -2.98 19.89 0.48
N LEU A 14 -3.42 18.96 -0.36
CA LEU A 14 -2.83 17.62 -0.49
C LEU A 14 -1.40 17.69 -1.04
N PHE A 15 -1.14 18.65 -1.92
CA PHE A 15 0.17 18.96 -2.48
C PHE A 15 1.12 19.53 -1.43
N ALA A 16 0.63 20.45 -0.57
CA ALA A 16 1.39 20.97 0.56
C ALA A 16 1.78 19.87 1.56
N VAL A 17 0.88 18.91 1.81
CA VAL A 17 1.15 17.75 2.68
C VAL A 17 2.15 16.79 2.03
N LEU A 18 2.12 16.58 0.71
CA LEU A 18 3.07 15.71 -0.02
C LEU A 18 4.46 16.34 -0.17
N ILE A 19 4.55 17.65 -0.43
CA ILE A 19 5.80 18.45 -0.37
C ILE A 19 6.35 18.41 1.06
N TRP A 20 5.45 18.41 2.03
CA TRP A 20 5.77 18.40 3.44
C TRP A 20 6.41 17.07 3.91
N LEU A 21 6.00 15.93 3.38
CA LEU A 21 6.62 14.63 3.70
C LEU A 21 8.08 14.52 3.20
N GLY A 22 8.63 15.58 2.58
CA GLY A 22 10.03 15.62 2.12
C GLY A 22 10.35 14.69 0.95
N ARG A 23 9.32 14.11 0.31
CA ARG A 23 9.46 13.10 -0.75
C ARG A 23 9.21 13.63 -2.16
N LEU A 24 8.85 14.92 -2.32
CA LEU A 24 8.71 15.56 -3.63
C LEU A 24 9.62 16.78 -3.72
N ASN A 25 10.66 16.67 -4.53
CA ASN A 25 11.49 17.80 -4.90
C ASN A 25 10.71 18.68 -5.90
N VAL A 26 10.44 19.92 -5.54
CA VAL A 26 9.64 20.87 -6.35
C VAL A 26 10.17 21.00 -7.78
N ARG A 27 11.50 20.88 -7.99
CA ARG A 27 12.12 20.90 -9.32
C ARG A 27 11.77 19.66 -10.16
N GLU A 28 11.64 18.52 -9.54
CA GLU A 28 11.32 17.26 -10.22
C GLU A 28 9.85 17.22 -10.65
N LEU A 29 8.98 17.86 -9.88
CA LEU A 29 7.55 17.93 -10.16
C LEU A 29 7.20 18.89 -11.29
N THR A 30 7.87 20.05 -11.37
CA THR A 30 7.70 20.98 -12.50
C THR A 30 8.19 20.37 -13.81
N ASN A 31 9.23 19.53 -13.76
CA ASN A 31 9.70 18.76 -14.93
C ASN A 31 8.73 17.62 -15.29
N ARG A 32 8.18 16.89 -14.30
CA ARG A 32 7.19 15.81 -14.56
C ARG A 32 5.85 16.35 -15.09
N LEU A 33 5.38 17.49 -14.62
CA LEU A 33 4.15 18.12 -15.15
C LEU A 33 4.33 18.64 -16.59
N ARG A 34 5.51 19.15 -16.95
CA ARG A 34 5.83 19.52 -18.33
C ARG A 34 6.04 18.30 -19.24
N LEU A 35 6.62 17.22 -18.71
CA LEU A 35 6.80 15.96 -19.43
C LEU A 35 5.49 15.16 -19.56
N SER A 36 4.56 15.22 -18.60
CA SER A 36 3.31 14.44 -18.68
C SER A 36 2.40 14.93 -19.82
N ALA A 37 2.31 16.24 -20.06
CA ALA A 37 1.55 16.78 -21.18
C ALA A 37 2.20 16.49 -22.53
N ALA A 38 3.52 16.43 -22.60
CA ALA A 38 4.28 16.03 -23.79
C ALA A 38 4.31 14.49 -23.94
N ALA A 39 4.45 13.73 -22.85
CA ALA A 39 4.47 12.27 -22.83
C ALA A 39 3.11 11.67 -23.21
N CYS A 40 1.98 12.26 -22.76
CA CYS A 40 0.65 11.82 -23.20
C CYS A 40 0.41 12.03 -24.70
N ARG A 41 0.97 13.09 -25.30
CA ARG A 41 0.91 13.30 -26.76
C ARG A 41 1.86 12.37 -27.51
N PHE A 42 3.03 12.09 -26.93
CA PHE A 42 4.04 11.20 -27.51
C PHE A 42 3.64 9.72 -27.42
N THR A 43 3.08 9.27 -26.30
CA THR A 43 2.55 7.92 -26.14
C THR A 43 1.30 7.68 -27.00
N ALA A 44 0.42 8.67 -27.16
CA ALA A 44 -0.69 8.60 -28.12
C ALA A 44 -0.17 8.51 -29.56
N PHE A 45 0.85 9.30 -29.92
CA PHE A 45 1.49 9.25 -31.25
C PHE A 45 2.19 7.88 -31.48
N ILE A 46 2.95 7.36 -30.52
CA ILE A 46 3.59 6.03 -30.65
C ILE A 46 2.54 4.92 -30.75
N ARG A 47 1.42 5.01 -29.99
CA ARG A 47 0.33 4.02 -30.08
C ARG A 47 -0.35 4.05 -31.47
N THR A 48 -0.55 5.23 -32.03
CA THR A 48 -1.12 5.41 -33.38
C THR A 48 -0.13 4.96 -34.46
N VAL A 49 1.16 5.19 -34.34
CA VAL A 49 2.19 4.70 -35.26
C VAL A 49 2.32 3.17 -35.16
N ARG A 50 2.24 2.60 -33.95
CA ARG A 50 2.36 1.14 -33.76
C ARG A 50 1.17 0.36 -34.32
N SER A 51 -0.04 0.94 -34.35
CA SER A 51 -1.24 0.32 -34.95
C SER A 51 -1.24 0.34 -36.48
N HIS A 52 -0.38 1.14 -37.11
CA HIS A 52 -0.30 1.24 -38.57
C HIS A 52 0.85 0.41 -39.19
N PHE A 53 1.72 -0.16 -38.36
CA PHE A 53 2.88 -0.94 -38.82
C PHE A 53 3.01 -2.29 -38.09
N ALA A 54 1.92 -3.03 -37.91
CA ALA A 54 1.99 -4.40 -37.46
C ALA A 54 1.72 -5.36 -38.64
N PRO A 55 2.74 -5.96 -39.25
CA PRO A 55 2.63 -7.29 -39.78
C PRO A 55 3.11 -8.30 -38.70
N ASP A 56 2.47 -9.46 -38.68
CA ASP A 56 2.76 -10.61 -37.88
C ASP A 56 4.27 -10.92 -37.76
N ALA A 57 4.90 -10.47 -36.70
CA ALA A 57 6.24 -10.90 -36.36
C ALA A 57 6.29 -11.08 -34.83
N ASN A 58 6.63 -12.28 -34.40
CA ASN A 58 7.03 -12.58 -33.03
C ASN A 58 7.87 -11.43 -32.46
N PRO A 59 7.60 -10.94 -31.27
CA PRO A 59 8.44 -9.92 -30.67
C PRO A 59 9.83 -10.52 -30.44
N ILE A 60 10.76 -10.17 -31.32
CA ILE A 60 12.19 -10.36 -31.07
C ILE A 60 12.49 -9.53 -29.83
N SER A 61 12.79 -10.22 -28.74
CA SER A 61 13.22 -9.59 -27.49
C SER A 61 14.42 -8.68 -27.80
N PRO A 62 14.43 -7.40 -27.35
CA PRO A 62 15.59 -6.50 -27.60
C PRO A 62 16.90 -6.98 -26.99
N LEU A 63 16.91 -8.14 -26.34
CA LEU A 63 18.05 -8.74 -25.65
C LEU A 63 18.88 -9.70 -26.54
N ASP A 64 18.50 -9.92 -27.78
CA ASP A 64 19.22 -10.82 -28.70
C ASP A 64 20.29 -10.13 -29.58
N VAL A 65 20.83 -9.00 -29.14
CA VAL A 65 22.08 -8.51 -29.70
C VAL A 65 23.18 -9.42 -29.15
N PRO A 66 23.89 -10.21 -29.96
CA PRO A 66 25.00 -11.02 -29.48
C PRO A 66 26.15 -10.08 -29.11
N VAL A 67 26.14 -9.60 -27.85
CA VAL A 67 27.33 -8.99 -27.29
C VAL A 67 28.35 -10.11 -27.16
N GLN A 68 29.40 -10.04 -27.98
CA GLN A 68 30.54 -10.97 -27.80
C GLN A 68 31.06 -10.77 -26.39
N PRO A 69 31.06 -11.82 -25.56
CA PRO A 69 31.49 -11.69 -24.17
C PRO A 69 32.99 -11.35 -24.12
N ASP A 70 33.34 -10.40 -23.27
CA ASP A 70 34.71 -10.16 -22.94
C ASP A 70 35.29 -11.34 -22.13
N MET A 71 36.09 -12.15 -22.74
CA MET A 71 36.65 -13.35 -22.12
C MET A 71 37.72 -13.04 -21.06
N ALA A 72 38.16 -11.78 -20.93
CA ALA A 72 39.12 -11.38 -19.89
C ALA A 72 38.51 -11.36 -18.48
N GLY A 73 37.18 -11.34 -18.35
CA GLY A 73 36.48 -11.34 -17.09
C GLY A 73 35.18 -12.16 -17.13
N LEU A 74 34.47 -12.18 -16.00
CA LEU A 74 33.16 -12.78 -15.94
C LEU A 74 32.11 -11.88 -16.61
N ASN A 75 31.22 -12.47 -17.40
CA ASN A 75 30.08 -11.81 -18.00
C ASN A 75 28.79 -12.44 -17.51
N CYS A 76 27.73 -11.66 -17.42
CA CYS A 76 26.38 -12.20 -17.12
C CYS A 76 25.33 -11.61 -18.07
N ARG A 77 24.26 -12.36 -18.27
CA ARG A 77 23.04 -11.91 -18.96
C ARG A 77 21.81 -12.52 -18.32
N VAL A 78 20.68 -11.87 -18.53
CA VAL A 78 19.36 -12.34 -18.09
C VAL A 78 18.50 -12.62 -19.30
N CYS A 79 17.93 -13.82 -19.35
CA CYS A 79 16.94 -14.22 -20.33
C CYS A 79 15.58 -14.37 -19.61
N PHE A 80 14.49 -14.04 -20.29
CA PHE A 80 13.15 -14.32 -19.78
C PHE A 80 12.77 -15.74 -20.19
N GLY A 81 12.45 -16.58 -19.21
CA GLY A 81 12.04 -17.97 -19.46
C GLY A 81 10.56 -18.13 -19.21
N PRO A 82 9.81 -18.74 -20.17
CA PRO A 82 8.50 -19.26 -19.87
C PRO A 82 8.62 -20.42 -18.88
N GLU A 83 7.48 -20.79 -18.29
CA GLU A 83 7.30 -21.87 -17.31
C GLU A 83 8.31 -23.03 -17.39
N GLY A 84 8.88 -23.38 -16.24
CA GLY A 84 9.75 -24.54 -16.16
C GLY A 84 8.97 -25.85 -16.30
N ARG A 85 9.63 -26.88 -16.81
CA ARG A 85 9.13 -28.26 -16.86
C ARG A 85 8.68 -28.83 -15.50
N ASP A 86 8.89 -28.10 -14.41
CA ASP A 86 8.62 -28.50 -13.02
C ASP A 86 7.24 -28.01 -12.51
N GLY A 87 6.34 -27.54 -13.41
CA GLY A 87 4.97 -27.16 -13.04
C GLY A 87 4.84 -25.87 -12.22
N SER A 88 5.91 -25.09 -12.04
CA SER A 88 5.83 -23.77 -11.43
C SER A 88 5.33 -22.75 -12.46
N SER A 89 4.05 -22.41 -12.37
CA SER A 89 3.43 -21.36 -13.16
C SER A 89 4.03 -20.00 -12.80
N GLY A 90 4.69 -19.33 -13.74
CA GLY A 90 5.15 -17.96 -13.57
C GLY A 90 6.42 -17.61 -14.35
N ASP A 91 6.51 -16.34 -14.71
CA ASP A 91 7.69 -15.77 -15.37
C ASP A 91 8.93 -15.89 -14.49
N SER A 92 10.08 -16.17 -15.11
CA SER A 92 11.34 -16.30 -14.40
C SER A 92 12.49 -15.58 -15.12
N PHE A 93 13.40 -15.02 -14.33
CA PHE A 93 14.71 -14.57 -14.81
C PHE A 93 15.68 -15.75 -14.82
N VAL A 94 16.18 -16.07 -16.00
CA VAL A 94 17.22 -17.09 -16.19
C VAL A 94 18.56 -16.36 -16.26
N VAL A 95 19.41 -16.60 -15.28
CA VAL A 95 20.75 -15.99 -15.20
C VAL A 95 21.75 -16.92 -15.86
N GLU A 96 22.48 -16.36 -16.83
CA GLU A 96 23.55 -17.06 -17.53
C GLU A 96 24.85 -16.29 -17.38
N ILE A 97 25.96 -17.01 -17.22
CA ILE A 97 27.31 -16.47 -17.12
C ILE A 97 28.24 -17.10 -18.14
N CYS A 98 29.26 -16.37 -18.55
CA CYS A 98 30.41 -16.87 -19.33
C CYS A 98 31.65 -16.02 -19.04
N GLY A 99 32.83 -16.50 -19.45
CA GLY A 99 34.09 -15.79 -19.25
C GLY A 99 35.00 -16.44 -18.23
N THR A 100 35.91 -15.66 -17.66
CA THR A 100 37.01 -16.16 -16.83
C THR A 100 36.75 -15.96 -15.34
N ILE A 101 37.10 -17.00 -14.56
CA ILE A 101 37.07 -17.00 -13.09
C ILE A 101 38.47 -17.31 -12.60
N HIS A 102 39.03 -16.44 -11.75
CA HIS A 102 40.33 -16.66 -11.14
C HIS A 102 40.16 -17.26 -9.74
N SER A 103 40.74 -18.44 -9.48
CA SER A 103 40.80 -19.07 -8.18
C SER A 103 42.23 -19.11 -7.64
N HIS A 104 42.38 -18.75 -6.37
CA HIS A 104 43.71 -18.76 -5.72
C HIS A 104 44.04 -20.10 -5.07
N ALA A 105 43.09 -21.05 -4.97
CA ALA A 105 43.32 -22.32 -4.33
C ALA A 105 42.86 -23.48 -5.23
N GLU A 106 43.62 -24.57 -5.22
CA GLU A 106 43.19 -25.84 -5.82
C GLU A 106 41.98 -26.40 -5.04
N ASN A 107 40.95 -26.84 -5.75
CA ASN A 107 39.69 -27.37 -5.20
C ASN A 107 38.91 -26.40 -4.30
N ASP A 108 38.94 -25.09 -4.59
CA ASP A 108 38.12 -24.13 -3.89
C ASP A 108 36.62 -24.35 -4.25
N GLU A 109 35.81 -24.66 -3.23
CA GLU A 109 34.37 -24.73 -3.43
C GLU A 109 33.80 -23.33 -3.64
N ALA A 110 33.31 -23.06 -4.83
CA ALA A 110 32.73 -21.79 -5.17
C ALA A 110 31.19 -21.79 -5.05
N ALA A 111 30.64 -20.66 -4.66
CA ALA A 111 29.22 -20.40 -4.64
C ALA A 111 28.88 -19.19 -5.52
N LEU A 112 27.78 -19.33 -6.24
CA LEU A 112 27.16 -18.21 -6.93
C LEU A 112 26.36 -17.38 -5.94
N ARG A 113 26.51 -16.06 -6.00
CA ARG A 113 25.63 -15.09 -5.33
C ARG A 113 25.04 -14.17 -6.37
N VAL A 114 23.69 -14.02 -6.38
CA VAL A 114 22.98 -13.11 -7.29
C VAL A 114 22.15 -12.13 -6.47
N THR A 115 22.33 -10.85 -6.75
CA THR A 115 21.52 -9.79 -6.17
C THR A 115 20.83 -8.96 -7.26
N LEU A 116 19.70 -8.37 -6.92
CA LEU A 116 18.92 -7.52 -7.81
C LEU A 116 18.69 -6.15 -7.19
N THR A 117 18.91 -5.10 -7.99
CA THR A 117 18.71 -3.72 -7.57
C THR A 117 17.97 -2.96 -8.67
N ASP A 118 16.97 -2.18 -8.30
CA ASP A 118 16.27 -1.28 -9.21
C ASP A 118 17.10 0.00 -9.36
N VAL A 119 17.51 0.29 -10.58
CA VAL A 119 18.32 1.46 -10.96
C VAL A 119 17.57 2.40 -11.91
N THR A 120 16.25 2.36 -11.90
CA THR A 120 15.37 3.16 -12.79
C THR A 120 15.50 4.67 -12.58
N GLY A 121 15.99 5.09 -11.45
CA GLY A 121 16.17 6.51 -11.09
C GLY A 121 17.56 7.05 -11.41
N ALA A 122 17.94 8.12 -10.70
CA ALA A 122 19.32 8.61 -10.71
C ALA A 122 20.26 7.56 -10.09
N PRO A 123 21.54 7.51 -10.46
CA PRO A 123 22.51 6.52 -9.96
C PRO A 123 22.59 6.42 -8.43
N HIS A 124 22.28 7.50 -7.73
CA HIS A 124 22.28 7.56 -6.26
C HIS A 124 20.94 7.13 -5.60
N ASP A 125 19.93 6.83 -6.40
CA ASP A 125 18.58 6.44 -5.91
C ASP A 125 18.25 4.97 -6.19
N SER A 126 19.27 4.13 -6.28
CA SER A 126 19.11 2.70 -6.45
C SER A 126 18.37 2.09 -5.24
N LYS A 127 17.41 1.21 -5.51
CA LYS A 127 16.57 0.55 -4.49
C LYS A 127 16.73 -0.97 -4.58
N PRO A 128 16.94 -1.67 -3.47
CA PRO A 128 17.03 -3.12 -3.51
C PRO A 128 15.68 -3.73 -3.94
N VAL A 129 15.74 -4.78 -4.75
CA VAL A 129 14.62 -5.69 -4.90
C VAL A 129 14.56 -6.55 -3.63
N LEU A 130 13.37 -6.76 -3.06
CA LEU A 130 13.19 -7.50 -1.82
C LEU A 130 12.76 -8.94 -2.10
N SER A 131 12.93 -9.83 -1.12
CA SER A 131 12.49 -11.21 -1.19
C SER A 131 11.22 -11.43 -0.36
N LYS A 132 10.22 -12.11 -0.95
CA LYS A 132 9.05 -12.63 -0.22
C LYS A 132 9.43 -13.80 0.69
N ALA A 133 10.38 -14.65 0.27
CA ALA A 133 10.83 -15.83 1.02
C ALA A 133 12.02 -15.47 1.92
N GLY A 134 11.96 -15.86 3.20
CA GLY A 134 13.02 -15.57 4.17
C GLY A 134 14.40 -16.13 3.82
N GLN A 135 14.45 -17.26 3.11
CA GLN A 135 15.70 -17.91 2.68
C GLN A 135 16.50 -17.15 1.61
N TRP A 136 15.85 -16.18 0.93
CA TRP A 136 16.44 -15.36 -0.14
C TRP A 136 16.74 -13.94 0.33
N ARG A 137 17.18 -13.75 1.56
CA ARG A 137 17.51 -12.45 2.14
C ARG A 137 19.01 -12.25 2.26
N LEU A 138 19.48 -11.04 2.02
CA LEU A 138 20.87 -10.66 2.25
C LEU A 138 21.03 -10.24 3.71
N ASN A 139 21.70 -11.07 4.49
CA ASN A 139 21.89 -10.87 5.94
C ASN A 139 20.54 -10.64 6.64
N ASP A 140 20.48 -9.69 7.58
CA ASP A 140 19.24 -9.29 8.28
C ASP A 140 18.35 -8.35 7.46
N SER A 141 18.77 -7.95 6.25
CA SER A 141 17.98 -7.13 5.35
C SER A 141 16.96 -7.98 4.56
N ASN A 142 15.86 -7.36 4.14
CA ASN A 142 14.93 -7.99 3.23
C ASN A 142 15.40 -7.96 1.76
N ALA A 143 16.59 -7.46 1.48
CA ALA A 143 17.16 -7.41 0.14
C ALA A 143 17.31 -8.83 -0.43
N PHE A 144 16.89 -9.02 -1.68
CA PHE A 144 16.97 -10.30 -2.36
C PHE A 144 18.43 -10.72 -2.59
N CYS A 145 18.75 -11.95 -2.21
CA CYS A 145 20.03 -12.60 -2.50
C CYS A 145 19.81 -14.08 -2.74
N TYR A 146 20.02 -14.51 -3.98
CA TYR A 146 20.09 -15.93 -4.30
C TYR A 146 21.53 -16.42 -4.07
N SER A 147 21.69 -17.57 -3.40
CA SER A 147 22.99 -18.21 -3.22
C SER A 147 22.87 -19.71 -3.48
N ALA A 148 23.74 -20.24 -4.32
CA ALA A 148 23.81 -21.66 -4.64
C ALA A 148 25.25 -22.09 -4.88
N GLY A 149 25.60 -23.32 -4.44
CA GLY A 149 26.89 -23.91 -4.79
C GLY A 149 26.99 -24.19 -6.29
N LEU A 150 28.06 -23.81 -6.93
CA LEU A 150 28.27 -24.05 -8.36
C LEU A 150 28.31 -25.54 -8.73
N GLY A 151 28.67 -26.42 -7.82
CA GLY A 151 28.63 -27.87 -8.01
C GLY A 151 27.25 -28.47 -8.24
N ARG A 152 26.14 -27.73 -8.03
CA ARG A 152 24.77 -28.13 -8.36
C ARG A 152 24.33 -27.76 -9.77
N CYS A 153 25.15 -26.99 -10.50
CA CYS A 153 24.88 -26.69 -11.92
C CYS A 153 25.16 -27.94 -12.75
N ARG A 154 24.14 -28.72 -13.10
CA ARG A 154 24.20 -30.01 -13.82
C ARG A 154 24.91 -29.99 -15.18
N GLN A 155 25.29 -28.84 -15.71
CA GLN A 155 25.88 -28.67 -17.06
C GLN A 155 27.40 -28.47 -17.07
N ALA A 156 28.04 -28.29 -15.94
CA ALA A 156 29.49 -28.19 -15.88
C ALA A 156 30.02 -28.84 -14.61
N SER A 157 31.09 -29.62 -14.72
CA SER A 157 31.87 -30.13 -13.58
C SER A 157 32.66 -28.97 -12.92
N LEU A 158 31.95 -27.97 -12.42
CA LEU A 158 32.52 -26.89 -11.62
C LEU A 158 32.53 -27.25 -10.12
N ALA A 159 32.59 -28.53 -9.80
CA ALA A 159 32.63 -29.03 -8.43
C ALA A 159 33.89 -28.59 -7.66
N GLY A 160 34.95 -28.24 -8.37
CA GLY A 160 36.17 -27.63 -7.86
C GLY A 160 36.78 -26.74 -8.93
N LEU A 161 37.07 -25.50 -8.58
CA LEU A 161 37.91 -24.64 -9.44
C LEU A 161 39.33 -25.19 -9.35
N ALA A 162 39.90 -25.53 -10.52
CA ALA A 162 41.34 -25.79 -10.58
C ALA A 162 42.07 -24.54 -10.13
N GLY A 163 43.11 -24.69 -9.33
CA GLY A 163 43.99 -23.56 -8.97
C GLY A 163 44.46 -22.83 -10.22
N GLY A 164 44.18 -21.51 -10.29
CA GLY A 164 44.51 -20.71 -11.46
C GLY A 164 43.28 -20.12 -12.14
N GLU A 165 43.14 -20.34 -13.43
CA GLU A 165 42.14 -19.72 -14.28
C GLU A 165 41.15 -20.77 -14.83
N THR A 166 39.86 -20.54 -14.61
CA THR A 166 38.79 -21.37 -15.17
C THR A 166 38.02 -20.55 -16.20
N ILE A 167 37.98 -21.02 -17.46
CA ILE A 167 37.35 -20.31 -18.56
C ILE A 167 36.01 -20.99 -18.94
N LEU A 168 34.94 -20.26 -18.89
CA LEU A 168 33.61 -20.64 -19.34
C LEU A 168 33.43 -20.15 -20.77
N HIS A 169 33.71 -20.98 -21.76
CA HIS A 169 33.64 -20.61 -23.18
C HIS A 169 32.21 -20.35 -23.68
N ASN A 170 31.21 -20.94 -23.05
CA ASN A 170 29.81 -20.83 -23.44
C ASN A 170 28.96 -20.24 -22.31
N TRP A 171 27.84 -19.61 -22.68
CA TRP A 171 26.84 -19.16 -21.73
C TRP A 171 26.29 -20.34 -20.93
N MET A 172 26.52 -20.32 -19.64
CA MET A 172 26.08 -21.35 -18.70
C MET A 172 24.96 -20.83 -17.82
N ARG A 173 23.84 -21.55 -17.80
CA ARG A 173 22.74 -21.25 -16.91
C ARG A 173 23.09 -21.58 -15.47
N VAL A 174 23.09 -20.58 -14.59
CA VAL A 174 23.52 -20.71 -13.20
C VAL A 174 22.41 -20.50 -12.20
N ALA A 175 21.37 -19.75 -12.54
CA ALA A 175 20.21 -19.54 -11.66
C ALA A 175 18.92 -19.37 -12.46
N ARG A 176 17.80 -19.71 -11.81
CA ARG A 176 16.45 -19.38 -12.25
C ARG A 176 15.74 -18.73 -11.08
N LEU A 177 15.34 -17.46 -11.25
CA LEU A 177 14.72 -16.65 -10.22
C LEU A 177 13.25 -16.42 -10.61
N GLN A 178 12.33 -16.97 -9.84
CA GLN A 178 10.89 -16.76 -10.09
C GLN A 178 10.52 -15.32 -9.69
N THR A 179 9.87 -14.58 -10.58
CA THR A 179 9.44 -13.21 -10.33
C THR A 179 8.47 -13.12 -9.15
N GLY A 180 7.64 -14.16 -8.96
CA GLY A 180 6.73 -14.27 -7.82
C GLY A 180 7.38 -14.28 -6.43
N TRP A 181 8.70 -14.54 -6.33
CA TRP A 181 9.47 -14.46 -5.07
C TRP A 181 10.01 -13.07 -4.79
N LEU A 182 9.90 -12.17 -5.77
CA LEU A 182 10.49 -10.83 -5.73
C LEU A 182 9.45 -9.79 -5.37
N VAL A 183 9.88 -8.74 -4.68
CA VAL A 183 9.09 -7.54 -4.40
C VAL A 183 9.86 -6.35 -4.91
N PHE A 184 9.34 -5.73 -5.95
CA PHE A 184 9.97 -4.58 -6.58
C PHE A 184 9.65 -3.28 -5.85
N PRO A 185 10.48 -2.24 -5.99
CA PRO A 185 10.22 -0.96 -5.35
C PRO A 185 8.95 -0.27 -5.84
N ARG A 186 8.70 -0.31 -7.16
CA ARG A 186 7.57 0.38 -7.80
C ARG A 186 6.96 -0.42 -8.94
N ARG A 187 5.72 -0.11 -9.26
CA ARG A 187 5.02 -0.60 -10.45
C ARG A 187 5.54 0.08 -11.72
N GLY A 188 5.38 -0.60 -12.88
CA GLY A 188 5.66 -0.09 -14.23
C GLY A 188 7.03 -0.49 -14.75
N GLU A 189 7.53 0.24 -15.77
CA GLU A 189 8.83 -0.03 -16.38
C GLU A 189 9.96 0.20 -15.38
N ARG A 190 10.81 -0.80 -15.22
CA ARG A 190 11.98 -0.81 -14.32
C ARG A 190 13.23 -1.13 -15.11
N SER A 191 14.35 -0.53 -14.74
CA SER A 191 15.69 -0.95 -15.14
C SER A 191 16.30 -1.66 -13.96
N LEU A 192 16.57 -2.96 -14.11
CA LEU A 192 17.09 -3.79 -13.04
C LEU A 192 18.57 -4.06 -13.27
N LEU A 193 19.40 -3.84 -12.26
CA LEU A 193 20.79 -4.25 -12.21
C LEU A 193 20.87 -5.61 -11.53
N LEU A 194 21.30 -6.61 -12.27
CA LEU A 194 21.68 -7.90 -11.72
C LEU A 194 23.20 -7.91 -11.52
N ARG A 195 23.63 -8.28 -10.32
CA ARG A 195 25.03 -8.57 -10.00
C ARG A 195 25.15 -10.05 -9.71
N ALA A 196 25.99 -10.74 -10.46
CA ALA A 196 26.38 -12.12 -10.25
C ALA A 196 27.83 -12.16 -9.74
N SER A 197 28.04 -12.67 -8.54
CA SER A 197 29.38 -12.84 -7.94
C SER A 197 29.66 -14.31 -7.70
N ILE A 198 30.85 -14.74 -8.03
CA ILE A 198 31.40 -16.04 -7.65
C ILE A 198 32.23 -15.83 -6.41
N VAL A 199 31.86 -16.50 -5.31
CA VAL A 199 32.54 -16.36 -4.01
C VAL A 199 33.10 -17.68 -3.55
N SER A 200 34.30 -17.68 -2.98
CA SER A 200 34.88 -18.82 -2.30
C SER A 200 34.03 -19.18 -1.07
N ARG A 201 33.72 -20.44 -0.87
CA ARG A 201 33.01 -20.91 0.33
C ARG A 201 33.89 -20.97 1.57
N ARG A 202 35.21 -20.98 1.36
CA ARG A 202 36.21 -21.11 2.42
C ARG A 202 36.39 -19.81 3.22
N ASP A 203 36.50 -18.70 2.52
CA ASP A 203 36.85 -17.38 3.11
C ASP A 203 35.89 -16.26 2.69
N ALA A 204 34.85 -16.59 1.91
CA ALA A 204 33.88 -15.68 1.35
C ALA A 204 34.48 -14.58 0.42
N GLN A 205 35.73 -14.78 -0.05
CA GLN A 205 36.37 -13.88 -1.00
C GLN A 205 35.62 -13.92 -2.34
N GLU A 206 35.44 -12.75 -2.96
CA GLU A 206 34.90 -12.62 -4.30
C GLU A 206 35.99 -12.97 -5.34
N LEU A 207 35.74 -14.04 -6.11
CA LEU A 207 36.67 -14.54 -7.12
C LEU A 207 36.41 -13.91 -8.49
N ALA A 208 35.18 -13.60 -8.80
CA ALA A 208 34.77 -12.93 -10.02
C ALA A 208 33.38 -12.29 -9.82
N GLN A 209 33.14 -11.19 -10.53
CA GLN A 209 31.82 -10.55 -10.56
C GLN A 209 31.46 -10.09 -11.96
N ALA A 210 30.18 -10.06 -12.25
CA ALA A 210 29.61 -9.51 -13.46
C ALA A 210 28.32 -8.76 -13.15
N GLU A 211 28.04 -7.73 -13.93
CA GLU A 211 26.83 -6.94 -13.82
C GLU A 211 26.15 -6.83 -15.17
N CYS A 212 24.84 -6.90 -15.18
CA CYS A 212 24.06 -6.58 -16.35
C CYS A 212 22.80 -5.79 -15.97
N VAL A 213 22.42 -4.83 -16.81
CA VAL A 213 21.22 -4.04 -16.67
C VAL A 213 20.22 -4.52 -17.71
N PHE A 214 18.98 -4.76 -17.29
CA PHE A 214 17.91 -5.21 -18.19
C PHE A 214 16.58 -4.54 -17.85
N PRO A 215 15.71 -4.31 -18.83
CA PRO A 215 14.39 -3.76 -18.63
C PRO A 215 13.43 -4.84 -18.09
N TYR A 216 12.53 -4.44 -17.20
CA TYR A 216 11.46 -5.28 -16.68
C TYR A 216 10.19 -4.46 -16.45
N TYR A 217 9.02 -5.00 -16.75
CA TYR A 217 7.76 -4.36 -16.43
C TYR A 217 7.11 -5.06 -15.23
N ASN A 218 7.05 -4.35 -14.10
CA ASN A 218 6.39 -4.84 -12.89
C ASN A 218 4.91 -4.46 -12.92
N GLU A 219 4.02 -5.46 -12.99
CA GLU A 219 2.57 -5.25 -13.00
C GLU A 219 1.99 -4.98 -11.60
N GLU A 220 2.64 -5.50 -10.56
CA GLU A 220 2.20 -5.37 -9.18
C GLU A 220 2.65 -4.03 -8.56
N SER A 221 1.89 -3.57 -7.54
CA SER A 221 2.33 -2.43 -6.72
C SER A 221 3.62 -2.78 -5.97
N GLY A 222 4.62 -1.90 -6.08
CA GLY A 222 5.87 -2.05 -5.37
C GLY A 222 5.75 -1.70 -3.87
N TYR A 223 6.80 -2.04 -3.09
CA TYR A 223 6.80 -1.77 -1.64
C TYR A 223 6.83 -0.27 -1.31
N ILE A 224 7.42 0.56 -2.20
CA ILE A 224 7.40 2.03 -2.05
C ILE A 224 6.00 2.55 -2.37
N ASP A 225 5.35 2.04 -3.43
CA ASP A 225 3.99 2.43 -3.80
C ASP A 225 3.02 2.07 -2.66
N ALA A 226 3.17 0.88 -2.07
CA ALA A 226 2.36 0.44 -0.94
C ALA A 226 2.52 1.35 0.29
N GLU A 227 3.77 1.76 0.61
CA GLU A 227 4.01 2.67 1.72
C GLU A 227 3.47 4.09 1.43
N GLU A 228 3.63 4.60 0.21
CA GLU A 228 3.06 5.88 -0.20
C GLU A 228 1.52 5.85 -0.12
N ASN A 229 0.89 4.75 -0.58
CA ASN A 229 -0.55 4.55 -0.47
C ASN A 229 -1.00 4.51 1.00
N ARG A 230 -0.28 3.80 1.87
CA ARG A 230 -0.57 3.74 3.31
C ARG A 230 -0.51 5.13 3.96
N GLN A 231 0.50 5.92 3.64
CA GLN A 231 0.61 7.29 4.13
C GLN A 231 -0.51 8.19 3.58
N ARG A 232 -0.92 7.97 2.34
CA ARG A 232 -2.05 8.67 1.72
C ARG A 232 -3.36 8.33 2.42
N VAL A 233 -3.62 7.05 2.68
CA VAL A 233 -4.80 6.58 3.44
C VAL A 233 -4.89 7.27 4.80
N LYS A 234 -3.78 7.32 5.55
CA LYS A 234 -3.74 8.01 6.85
C LYS A 234 -4.05 9.51 6.74
N THR A 235 -3.58 10.16 5.68
CA THR A 235 -3.87 11.57 5.43
C THR A 235 -5.34 11.79 5.12
N LEU A 236 -5.95 10.94 4.29
CA LEU A 236 -7.38 10.97 3.98
C LEU A 236 -8.23 10.68 5.22
N ALA A 237 -7.81 9.76 6.07
CA ALA A 237 -8.46 9.45 7.34
C ALA A 237 -8.54 10.68 8.26
N ILE A 238 -7.47 11.46 8.37
CA ILE A 238 -7.48 12.72 9.13
C ILE A 238 -8.45 13.73 8.53
N ALA A 239 -8.53 13.84 7.21
CA ALA A 239 -9.48 14.74 6.55
C ALA A 239 -10.93 14.35 6.85
N LEU A 240 -11.25 13.05 6.85
CA LEU A 240 -12.57 12.54 7.24
C LEU A 240 -12.87 12.78 8.73
N ALA A 241 -11.89 12.55 9.61
CA ALA A 241 -12.00 12.81 11.04
C ALA A 241 -12.34 14.29 11.34
N PHE A 242 -11.65 15.22 10.69
CA PHE A 242 -12.00 16.66 10.79
C PHE A 242 -13.37 16.98 10.18
N THR A 243 -13.79 16.27 9.14
CA THR A 243 -15.12 16.45 8.53
C THR A 243 -16.22 16.06 9.52
N VAL A 244 -16.04 14.97 10.26
CA VAL A 244 -16.97 14.54 11.33
C VAL A 244 -17.00 15.58 12.46
N SER A 245 -15.85 15.98 12.99
CA SER A 245 -15.74 16.98 14.05
C SER A 245 -16.34 18.36 13.67
N ALA A 246 -16.45 18.68 12.38
CA ALA A 246 -17.02 19.92 11.90
C ALA A 246 -18.50 19.79 11.46
N ALA A 247 -19.13 18.63 11.63
CA ALA A 247 -20.47 18.37 11.11
C ALA A 247 -21.56 19.23 11.77
N ASP A 248 -21.48 19.43 13.08
CA ASP A 248 -22.41 20.26 13.87
C ASP A 248 -22.01 21.74 13.92
N ALA A 249 -21.07 22.17 13.06
CA ALA A 249 -20.48 23.51 13.01
C ALA A 249 -19.73 23.94 14.29
N LYS A 250 -19.52 23.04 15.24
CA LYS A 250 -18.82 23.28 16.50
C LYS A 250 -17.68 22.26 16.63
N MET A 251 -16.44 22.72 16.49
CA MET A 251 -15.26 21.88 16.68
C MET A 251 -14.82 21.92 18.13
N TYR A 252 -14.99 20.83 18.84
CA TYR A 252 -14.63 20.73 20.25
C TYR A 252 -13.12 20.42 20.40
N LYS A 253 -12.53 20.99 21.45
CA LYS A 253 -11.09 20.81 21.71
C LYS A 253 -10.72 19.35 21.90
N CYS A 254 -11.55 18.55 22.60
CA CYS A 254 -11.32 17.11 22.83
C CYS A 254 -11.25 16.32 21.52
N GLU A 255 -12.12 16.59 20.54
CA GLU A 255 -12.11 15.94 19.24
C GLU A 255 -10.83 16.30 18.46
N VAL A 256 -10.48 17.59 18.42
CA VAL A 256 -9.26 18.08 17.75
C VAL A 256 -8.01 17.48 18.40
N ASP A 257 -7.97 17.43 19.73
CA ASP A 257 -6.83 16.85 20.47
C ASP A 257 -6.72 15.33 20.21
N PHE A 258 -7.86 14.62 20.10
CA PHE A 258 -7.89 13.21 19.73
C PHE A 258 -7.33 12.99 18.30
N ILE A 259 -7.79 13.76 17.31
CA ILE A 259 -7.27 13.70 15.94
C ILE A 259 -5.76 13.95 15.90
N LYS A 260 -5.29 14.97 16.64
CA LYS A 260 -3.85 15.28 16.74
C LYS A 260 -3.05 14.16 17.38
N ALA A 261 -3.57 13.56 18.45
CA ALA A 261 -2.92 12.43 19.13
C ALA A 261 -2.81 11.22 18.19
N TRP A 262 -3.89 10.89 17.49
CA TRP A 262 -3.90 9.81 16.49
C TRP A 262 -2.90 10.08 15.36
N ALA A 263 -2.88 11.30 14.82
CA ALA A 263 -1.97 11.70 13.75
C ALA A 263 -0.50 11.58 14.17
N ARG A 264 -0.16 11.98 15.41
CA ARG A 264 1.21 11.82 15.93
C ARG A 264 1.62 10.35 16.01
N GLY A 265 0.74 9.50 16.52
CA GLY A 265 1.04 8.07 16.64
C GLY A 265 1.16 7.33 15.29
N ASN A 266 0.36 7.73 14.31
CA ASN A 266 0.25 6.99 13.04
C ASN A 266 1.10 7.56 11.90
N ILE A 267 1.37 8.88 11.88
CA ILE A 267 2.13 9.54 10.80
C ILE A 267 3.57 9.82 11.22
N CYS A 268 3.82 10.15 12.49
CA CYS A 268 5.15 10.41 13.02
C CYS A 268 5.55 9.32 14.02
N PRO A 269 6.15 8.20 13.58
CA PRO A 269 6.59 7.15 14.50
C PRO A 269 7.67 7.64 15.49
N SER A 270 7.90 6.84 16.55
CA SER A 270 8.80 7.11 17.68
C SER A 270 10.23 7.32 17.22
N GLY A 271 10.73 8.03 16.51
CA GLY A 271 12.06 8.31 15.94
C GLY A 271 12.03 9.44 14.93
N ALA A 272 10.85 9.97 14.62
CA ALA A 272 10.71 11.08 13.69
C ALA A 272 11.44 12.33 14.21
N SER A 273 12.13 13.03 13.32
CA SER A 273 12.86 14.25 13.66
C SER A 273 11.94 15.34 14.22
N ASN A 274 12.45 16.20 15.09
CA ASN A 274 11.71 17.35 15.62
C ASN A 274 11.18 18.26 14.50
N ARG A 275 11.86 18.31 13.37
CA ARG A 275 11.42 19.08 12.18
C ARG A 275 10.17 18.43 11.57
N ALA A 276 10.09 17.10 11.48
CA ALA A 276 8.92 16.38 10.98
C ALA A 276 7.72 16.59 11.90
N ARG A 277 7.90 16.49 13.22
CA ARG A 277 6.86 16.73 14.21
C ARG A 277 6.29 18.16 14.13
N ARG A 278 7.14 19.19 14.07
CA ARG A 278 6.71 20.59 13.92
C ARG A 278 5.92 20.83 12.63
N ARG A 279 6.33 20.19 11.55
CA ARG A 279 5.62 20.27 10.27
C ARG A 279 4.23 19.63 10.36
N LEU A 280 4.09 18.44 10.99
CA LEU A 280 2.80 17.81 11.22
C LEU A 280 1.87 18.70 12.04
N GLU A 281 2.36 19.27 13.15
CA GLU A 281 1.58 20.19 13.97
C GLU A 281 1.10 21.41 13.19
N LYS A 282 1.97 21.99 12.36
CA LYS A 282 1.59 23.11 11.49
C LYS A 282 0.47 22.71 10.52
N ALA A 283 0.60 21.58 9.83
CA ALA A 283 -0.41 21.10 8.89
C ALA A 283 -1.76 20.78 9.57
N LEU A 284 -1.74 20.18 10.77
CA LEU A 284 -2.95 19.93 11.56
C LEU A 284 -3.63 21.24 11.99
N ASN A 285 -2.87 22.25 12.39
CA ASN A 285 -3.42 23.55 12.76
C ASN A 285 -3.98 24.32 11.56
N GLU A 286 -3.37 24.22 10.39
CA GLU A 286 -3.88 24.77 9.14
C GLU A 286 -5.19 24.09 8.74
N THR A 287 -5.27 22.75 8.85
CA THR A 287 -6.49 21.96 8.61
C THR A 287 -7.59 22.36 9.58
N PHE A 288 -7.30 22.45 10.87
CA PHE A 288 -8.25 22.96 11.88
C PHE A 288 -8.77 24.35 11.51
N THR A 289 -7.89 25.27 11.12
CA THR A 289 -8.27 26.63 10.75
C THR A 289 -9.14 26.65 9.49
N PHE A 290 -8.88 25.77 8.52
CA PHE A 290 -9.70 25.61 7.32
C PHE A 290 -11.15 25.26 7.67
N PHE A 291 -11.37 24.22 8.50
CA PHE A 291 -12.71 23.80 8.91
C PHE A 291 -13.39 24.83 9.82
N ARG A 292 -12.67 25.45 10.76
CA ARG A 292 -13.20 26.53 11.63
C ARG A 292 -13.72 27.73 10.85
N ARG A 293 -13.21 27.97 9.65
CA ARG A 293 -13.72 28.99 8.73
C ARG A 293 -14.97 28.55 7.94
N GLY A 294 -15.59 27.44 8.31
CA GLY A 294 -16.79 26.90 7.65
C GLY A 294 -16.53 26.29 6.26
N ARG A 295 -15.26 26.07 5.89
CA ARG A 295 -14.94 25.43 4.61
C ARG A 295 -15.20 23.93 4.70
N ARG A 296 -15.69 23.33 3.60
CA ARG A 296 -16.00 21.91 3.51
C ARG A 296 -15.17 21.22 2.43
N LEU A 297 -14.84 19.95 2.64
CA LEU A 297 -14.16 19.13 1.66
C LEU A 297 -15.17 18.34 0.82
N ASN A 298 -14.74 17.86 -0.34
CA ASN A 298 -15.50 16.88 -1.12
C ASN A 298 -15.34 15.48 -0.47
N THR A 299 -16.14 15.24 0.58
CA THR A 299 -16.07 14.03 1.40
C THR A 299 -16.27 12.75 0.58
N GLN A 300 -17.25 12.75 -0.34
CA GLN A 300 -17.49 11.60 -1.22
C GLN A 300 -16.28 11.30 -2.14
N GLY A 301 -15.63 12.35 -2.66
CA GLY A 301 -14.41 12.20 -3.46
C GLY A 301 -13.26 11.60 -2.64
N ILE A 302 -13.11 12.02 -1.38
CA ILE A 302 -12.11 11.48 -0.44
C ILE A 302 -12.39 10.00 -0.16
N CYS A 303 -13.64 9.62 0.14
CA CYS A 303 -14.02 8.23 0.38
C CYS A 303 -13.74 7.34 -0.84
N ARG A 304 -14.07 7.83 -2.05
CA ARG A 304 -13.79 7.10 -3.29
C ARG A 304 -12.28 6.87 -3.51
N GLU A 305 -11.46 7.88 -3.24
CA GLU A 305 -10.00 7.74 -3.31
C GLU A 305 -9.49 6.74 -2.25
N LEU A 306 -10.02 6.81 -1.03
CA LEU A 306 -9.64 5.94 0.07
C LEU A 306 -9.96 4.47 -0.25
N VAL A 307 -11.16 4.15 -0.72
CA VAL A 307 -11.57 2.79 -1.13
C VAL A 307 -10.65 2.23 -2.21
N ARG A 308 -10.16 3.06 -3.13
CA ARG A 308 -9.22 2.63 -4.18
C ARG A 308 -7.82 2.28 -3.65
N LEU A 309 -7.38 2.92 -2.55
CA LEU A 309 -6.02 2.81 -2.03
C LEU A 309 -5.89 1.89 -0.82
N ALA A 310 -6.94 1.78 -0.02
CA ALA A 310 -6.97 1.11 1.27
C ALA A 310 -7.38 -0.36 1.15
N SER A 311 -6.87 -1.19 2.05
CA SER A 311 -7.42 -2.53 2.26
C SER A 311 -8.78 -2.46 3.00
N PRO A 312 -9.60 -3.51 2.96
CA PRO A 312 -10.84 -3.56 3.75
C PRO A 312 -10.61 -3.33 5.25
N ALA A 313 -9.50 -3.78 5.81
CA ALA A 313 -9.13 -3.54 7.21
C ALA A 313 -8.83 -2.06 7.45
N ASP A 314 -8.05 -1.40 6.58
CA ASP A 314 -7.76 0.02 6.68
C ASP A 314 -9.04 0.87 6.61
N VAL A 315 -10.01 0.48 5.76
CA VAL A 315 -11.32 1.16 5.66
C VAL A 315 -12.08 1.09 6.99
N GLN A 316 -12.09 -0.07 7.65
CA GLN A 316 -12.71 -0.24 8.97
C GLN A 316 -11.98 0.59 10.04
N ASP A 317 -10.65 0.64 10.02
CA ASP A 317 -9.85 1.46 10.93
C ASP A 317 -10.12 2.96 10.76
N VAL A 318 -10.29 3.42 9.53
CA VAL A 318 -10.69 4.81 9.23
C VAL A 318 -12.07 5.11 9.77
N MET A 319 -13.04 4.21 9.60
CA MET A 319 -14.38 4.37 10.14
C MET A 319 -14.36 4.39 11.67
N ALA A 320 -13.58 3.49 12.30
CA ALA A 320 -13.39 3.48 13.76
C ALA A 320 -12.80 4.80 14.27
N LEU A 321 -11.79 5.36 13.57
CA LEU A 321 -11.25 6.69 13.89
C LEU A 321 -12.36 7.76 13.88
N CYS A 322 -13.19 7.79 12.84
CA CYS A 322 -14.29 8.76 12.73
C CYS A 322 -15.30 8.62 13.88
N LEU A 323 -15.66 7.40 14.24
CA LEU A 323 -16.55 7.12 15.39
C LEU A 323 -15.93 7.55 16.73
N HIS A 324 -14.66 7.28 16.95
CA HIS A 324 -13.96 7.72 18.17
C HIS A 324 -13.83 9.24 18.26
N VAL A 325 -13.70 9.94 17.14
CA VAL A 325 -13.71 11.42 17.13
C VAL A 325 -15.06 11.94 17.61
N ALA A 326 -16.17 11.40 17.09
CA ALA A 326 -17.51 11.77 17.56
C ALA A 326 -17.75 11.40 19.05
N GLN A 327 -17.16 10.30 19.51
CA GLN A 327 -17.21 9.88 20.92
C GLN A 327 -16.47 10.85 21.86
N ALA A 328 -15.41 11.51 21.39
CA ALA A 328 -14.46 12.22 22.25
C ALA A 328 -15.06 13.34 23.11
N LYS A 329 -16.20 13.91 22.71
CA LYS A 329 -16.92 14.92 23.52
C LYS A 329 -17.97 14.33 24.49
N GLY A 330 -18.18 13.01 24.47
CA GLY A 330 -19.14 12.30 25.34
C GLY A 330 -20.60 12.38 24.92
N SER A 331 -20.91 13.13 23.83
CA SER A 331 -22.26 13.18 23.26
C SER A 331 -22.16 13.36 21.75
N VAL A 332 -23.07 12.73 20.97
CA VAL A 332 -23.02 12.74 19.51
C VAL A 332 -24.21 13.48 18.95
N ALA A 333 -23.97 14.51 18.13
CA ALA A 333 -25.01 15.29 17.49
C ALA A 333 -25.64 14.53 16.30
N PRO A 334 -26.91 14.82 15.96
CA PRO A 334 -27.58 14.21 14.80
C PRO A 334 -26.80 14.40 13.50
N GLU A 335 -26.20 15.58 13.30
CA GLU A 335 -25.41 15.91 12.11
C GLU A 335 -24.14 15.04 12.02
N GLU A 336 -23.51 14.72 13.15
CA GLU A 336 -22.37 13.80 13.18
C GLU A 336 -22.78 12.37 12.87
N LEU A 337 -23.93 11.91 13.40
CA LEU A 337 -24.46 10.59 13.08
C LEU A 337 -24.84 10.49 11.60
N ALA A 338 -25.43 11.53 11.03
CA ALA A 338 -25.77 11.58 9.60
C ALA A 338 -24.53 11.47 8.71
N ILE A 339 -23.48 12.26 8.99
CA ILE A 339 -22.24 12.18 8.21
C ILE A 339 -21.51 10.85 8.40
N LEU A 340 -21.54 10.25 9.60
CA LEU A 340 -20.96 8.92 9.83
C LEU A 340 -21.69 7.84 9.03
N GLY A 341 -23.02 7.90 8.92
CA GLY A 341 -23.82 7.02 8.06
C GLY A 341 -23.50 7.19 6.58
N ASP A 342 -23.36 8.44 6.13
CA ASP A 342 -22.90 8.74 4.76
C ASP A 342 -21.50 8.20 4.48
N LEU A 343 -20.55 8.38 5.43
CA LEU A 343 -19.21 7.83 5.32
C LEU A 343 -19.21 6.31 5.19
N ALA A 344 -19.99 5.61 6.03
CA ALA A 344 -20.09 4.14 5.95
C ALA A 344 -20.55 3.69 4.57
N ARG A 345 -21.61 4.33 4.02
CA ARG A 345 -22.14 4.05 2.69
C ARG A 345 -21.11 4.35 1.58
N TRP A 346 -20.42 5.49 1.61
CA TRP A 346 -19.41 5.87 0.60
C TRP A 346 -18.14 5.04 0.69
N LEU A 347 -17.82 4.52 1.86
CA LEU A 347 -16.70 3.60 2.10
C LEU A 347 -17.02 2.14 1.75
N GLY A 348 -18.31 1.84 1.44
CA GLY A 348 -18.74 0.49 1.10
C GLY A 348 -18.80 -0.45 2.31
N ILE A 349 -18.95 0.09 3.52
CA ILE A 349 -19.14 -0.71 4.74
C ILE A 349 -20.61 -1.16 4.77
N ASP A 350 -20.83 -2.45 4.94
CA ASP A 350 -22.20 -2.97 5.04
C ASP A 350 -22.91 -2.49 6.31
N ALA A 351 -24.25 -2.44 6.25
CA ALA A 351 -25.07 -1.85 7.30
C ALA A 351 -24.93 -2.58 8.65
N ASP A 352 -24.75 -3.89 8.64
CA ASP A 352 -24.65 -4.68 9.87
C ASP A 352 -23.28 -4.47 10.53
N THR A 353 -22.18 -4.46 9.74
CA THR A 353 -20.84 -4.11 10.23
C THR A 353 -20.82 -2.69 10.79
N TYR A 354 -21.38 -1.71 10.07
CA TYR A 354 -21.44 -0.33 10.55
C TYR A 354 -22.22 -0.22 11.86
N ARG A 355 -23.40 -0.85 11.96
CA ARG A 355 -24.22 -0.88 13.18
C ARG A 355 -23.45 -1.49 14.35
N GLY A 356 -22.73 -2.61 14.12
CA GLY A 356 -21.89 -3.23 15.13
C GLY A 356 -20.74 -2.33 15.63
N MET A 357 -20.17 -1.51 14.73
CA MET A 357 -19.16 -0.52 15.10
C MET A 357 -19.76 0.62 15.93
N VAL A 358 -20.90 1.16 15.52
CA VAL A 358 -21.62 2.22 16.26
C VAL A 358 -22.02 1.71 17.64
N GLU A 359 -22.64 0.54 17.74
CA GLU A 359 -23.04 -0.05 19.03
C GLU A 359 -21.88 -0.19 20.02
N ARG A 360 -20.70 -0.53 19.52
CA ARG A 360 -19.51 -0.72 20.36
C ARG A 360 -18.83 0.61 20.76
N ILE A 361 -18.80 1.60 19.85
CA ILE A 361 -18.01 2.84 20.05
C ILE A 361 -18.91 3.98 20.52
N LEU A 362 -20.13 4.09 20.00
CA LEU A 362 -21.09 5.15 20.28
C LEU A 362 -22.38 4.59 20.92
N PRO A 363 -22.37 4.13 22.16
CA PRO A 363 -23.56 3.61 22.81
C PRO A 363 -24.69 4.66 22.84
N VAL A 364 -25.93 4.19 22.84
CA VAL A 364 -27.14 5.00 22.62
C VAL A 364 -27.27 6.16 23.62
N ASN A 365 -26.76 6.00 24.83
CA ASN A 365 -26.75 7.06 25.85
C ASN A 365 -25.90 8.29 25.47
N MET A 366 -25.04 8.16 24.49
CA MET A 366 -24.25 9.27 23.92
C MET A 366 -24.99 10.04 22.84
N HIS A 367 -26.07 9.47 22.26
CA HIS A 367 -26.81 10.13 21.20
C HIS A 367 -27.69 11.26 21.76
N GLN A 368 -27.53 12.48 21.23
CA GLN A 368 -28.37 13.60 21.61
C GLN A 368 -29.83 13.41 21.19
N VAL A 369 -30.06 12.72 20.06
CA VAL A 369 -31.35 12.33 19.58
C VAL A 369 -31.33 10.82 19.30
N LYS A 370 -32.30 10.09 19.90
CA LYS A 370 -32.41 8.65 19.70
C LYS A 370 -33.18 8.35 18.41
N ASP A 371 -32.45 8.32 17.29
CA ASP A 371 -33.02 7.99 15.98
C ASP A 371 -33.18 6.48 15.82
N THR A 372 -34.41 6.02 15.72
CA THR A 372 -34.77 4.59 15.60
C THR A 372 -34.27 3.97 14.30
N GLN A 373 -34.22 4.74 13.20
CA GLN A 373 -33.72 4.26 11.93
C GLN A 373 -32.20 4.01 12.01
N LEU A 374 -31.47 4.94 12.59
CA LEU A 374 -30.01 4.88 12.69
C LEU A 374 -29.57 3.82 13.72
N VAL A 375 -30.25 3.72 14.86
CA VAL A 375 -29.87 2.83 15.97
C VAL A 375 -30.38 1.41 15.76
N LEU A 376 -31.64 1.27 15.35
CA LEU A 376 -32.33 -0.04 15.20
C LEU A 376 -32.38 -0.49 13.74
N GLY A 377 -32.18 0.41 12.78
CA GLY A 377 -32.32 0.12 11.35
C GLY A 377 -33.78 0.00 10.89
N VAL A 378 -34.72 0.56 11.66
CA VAL A 378 -36.16 0.56 11.33
C VAL A 378 -36.56 1.92 10.77
N GLY A 379 -37.00 1.97 9.52
CA GLY A 379 -37.39 3.20 8.81
C GLY A 379 -38.82 3.15 8.29
N ALA A 380 -39.35 4.31 7.89
CA ALA A 380 -40.69 4.47 7.39
C ALA A 380 -40.94 3.75 6.04
N ASP A 381 -39.90 3.38 5.34
CA ASP A 381 -39.89 2.63 4.07
C ASP A 381 -39.96 1.10 4.26
N MET A 382 -39.87 0.63 5.51
CA MET A 382 -39.88 -0.79 5.84
C MET A 382 -41.31 -1.29 6.03
N SER A 383 -41.60 -2.52 5.55
CA SER A 383 -42.89 -3.14 5.84
C SER A 383 -43.03 -3.45 7.33
N GLU A 384 -44.29 -3.37 7.85
CA GLU A 384 -44.60 -3.66 9.26
C GLU A 384 -44.04 -5.02 9.71
N GLU A 385 -44.16 -6.04 8.86
CA GLU A 385 -43.68 -7.39 9.15
C GLU A 385 -42.18 -7.45 9.24
N ALA A 386 -41.48 -6.77 8.32
CA ALA A 386 -40.00 -6.67 8.37
C ALA A 386 -39.54 -5.90 9.61
N ALA A 387 -40.20 -4.80 9.95
CA ALA A 387 -39.93 -4.03 11.16
C ALA A 387 -40.15 -4.89 12.43
N ARG A 388 -41.23 -5.66 12.48
CA ARG A 388 -41.54 -6.57 13.59
C ARG A 388 -40.48 -7.65 13.77
N GLN A 389 -40.04 -8.28 12.69
CA GLN A 389 -38.99 -9.30 12.74
C GLN A 389 -37.64 -8.72 13.21
N LEU A 390 -37.28 -7.56 12.70
CA LEU A 390 -36.04 -6.85 13.09
C LEU A 390 -36.08 -6.47 14.58
N LEU A 391 -37.17 -5.85 15.03
CA LEU A 391 -37.33 -5.43 16.42
C LEU A 391 -37.39 -6.63 17.39
N ASN A 392 -37.95 -7.78 16.97
CA ASN A 392 -37.91 -9.00 17.77
C ASN A 392 -36.49 -9.55 17.91
N ARG A 393 -35.68 -9.52 16.84
CA ARG A 393 -34.28 -9.93 16.87
C ARG A 393 -33.47 -9.03 17.79
N GLU A 394 -33.59 -7.71 17.66
CA GLU A 394 -32.89 -6.75 18.52
C GLU A 394 -33.35 -6.87 19.97
N TYR A 395 -34.63 -7.06 20.24
CA TYR A 395 -35.15 -7.30 21.58
C TYR A 395 -34.48 -8.53 22.23
N SER A 396 -34.42 -9.65 21.52
CA SER A 396 -33.83 -10.89 22.03
C SER A 396 -32.33 -10.68 22.35
N LYS A 397 -31.61 -9.98 21.47
CA LYS A 397 -30.21 -9.64 21.63
C LYS A 397 -29.94 -8.78 22.90
N TRP A 398 -30.74 -7.74 23.10
CA TRP A 398 -30.56 -6.81 24.20
C TRP A 398 -31.08 -7.34 25.52
N ASN A 399 -32.20 -8.06 25.50
CA ASN A 399 -32.75 -8.71 26.70
C ASN A 399 -31.77 -9.72 27.33
N ALA A 400 -30.99 -10.42 26.49
CA ALA A 400 -29.91 -11.31 26.98
C ALA A 400 -28.76 -10.57 27.67
N ARG A 401 -28.65 -9.26 27.52
CA ARG A 401 -27.56 -8.43 28.12
C ARG A 401 -27.98 -7.72 29.41
N VAL A 402 -29.25 -7.69 29.75
CA VAL A 402 -29.77 -7.06 30.99
C VAL A 402 -29.15 -7.66 32.25
N THR A 403 -28.80 -8.93 32.23
CA THR A 403 -28.19 -9.64 33.34
C THR A 403 -26.64 -9.69 33.25
N ASN A 404 -26.02 -8.88 32.41
CA ASN A 404 -24.58 -8.82 32.30
C ASN A 404 -23.96 -8.34 33.61
N ARG A 405 -22.73 -8.78 33.93
CA ARG A 405 -21.98 -8.35 35.14
C ARG A 405 -21.46 -6.92 35.05
N ASP A 406 -21.31 -6.39 33.84
CA ASP A 406 -20.84 -5.03 33.59
C ASP A 406 -22.03 -4.04 33.67
N PRO A 407 -22.03 -3.09 34.61
CA PRO A 407 -23.09 -2.10 34.78
C PRO A 407 -23.29 -1.21 33.54
N GLN A 408 -22.22 -0.97 32.77
CA GLN A 408 -22.32 -0.17 31.53
C GLN A 408 -23.10 -0.91 30.46
N ILE A 409 -22.88 -2.22 30.32
CA ILE A 409 -23.60 -3.07 29.38
C ILE A 409 -25.08 -3.21 29.82
N GLN A 410 -25.37 -3.31 31.12
CA GLN A 410 -26.74 -3.32 31.63
C GLN A 410 -27.47 -2.02 31.27
N ALA A 411 -26.88 -0.86 31.60
CA ALA A 411 -27.48 0.44 31.33
C ALA A 411 -27.75 0.64 29.81
N GLN A 412 -26.81 0.21 28.96
CA GLN A 412 -27.00 0.25 27.53
C GLN A 412 -28.14 -0.68 27.07
N ALA A 413 -28.28 -1.87 27.67
CA ALA A 413 -29.34 -2.80 27.36
C ALA A 413 -30.71 -2.23 27.74
N ASP A 414 -30.86 -1.62 28.92
CA ASP A 414 -32.10 -1.00 29.37
C ASP A 414 -32.54 0.16 28.44
N GLU A 415 -31.58 1.00 28.01
CA GLU A 415 -31.89 2.05 27.05
C GLU A 415 -32.27 1.53 25.66
N MET A 416 -31.62 0.49 25.19
CA MET A 416 -31.95 -0.14 23.92
C MET A 416 -33.34 -0.79 23.96
N LEU A 417 -33.69 -1.47 25.04
CA LEU A 417 -35.01 -2.06 25.22
C LEU A 417 -36.10 -0.98 25.26
N SER A 418 -35.84 0.16 25.90
CA SER A 418 -36.76 1.31 25.88
C SER A 418 -36.96 1.85 24.46
N LEU A 419 -35.88 1.99 23.69
CA LEU A 419 -35.95 2.44 22.30
C LEU A 419 -36.68 1.44 21.40
N ILE A 420 -36.49 0.14 21.60
CA ILE A 420 -37.21 -0.91 20.88
C ILE A 420 -38.69 -0.86 21.21
N ALA A 421 -39.06 -0.61 22.47
CA ALA A 421 -40.50 -0.48 22.85
C ALA A 421 -41.13 0.77 22.22
N GLU A 422 -40.40 1.86 22.08
CA GLU A 422 -40.87 3.06 21.37
C GLU A 422 -41.01 2.80 19.86
N ALA A 423 -39.99 2.18 19.23
CA ALA A 423 -40.05 1.80 17.82
C ALA A 423 -41.21 0.84 17.50
N ARG A 424 -41.50 -0.12 18.39
CA ARG A 424 -42.69 -1.00 18.22
C ARG A 424 -43.98 -0.21 18.18
N ARG A 425 -44.17 0.76 19.06
CA ARG A 425 -45.36 1.62 19.05
C ARG A 425 -45.48 2.47 17.80
N GLN A 426 -44.36 2.85 17.22
CA GLN A 426 -44.33 3.71 16.04
C GLN A 426 -44.51 2.93 14.73
N TYR A 427 -43.94 1.75 14.60
CA TYR A 427 -43.81 1.02 13.33
C TYR A 427 -44.59 -0.31 13.25
N VAL A 428 -45.10 -0.83 14.39
CA VAL A 428 -45.77 -2.13 14.45
C VAL A 428 -47.19 -2.01 15.03
N GLY A 429 -47.54 -0.85 15.60
CA GLY A 429 -48.89 -0.59 16.17
C GLY A 429 -49.00 -0.96 17.63
#